data_ea8298251496735b15a19e90993da84e
#
_entry.id   ea8298251496735b15a19e90993da84e
#
_cell.length_a   1.000
_cell.length_b   1.000
_cell.length_c   1.000
_cell.angle_alpha   90.00
_cell.angle_beta   90.00
_cell.angle_gamma   90.00
#
_symmetry.space_group_name_H-M   'P 1'
#
loop_
_entity.id
_entity.type
_entity.pdbx_description
1 polymer ?
#
loop_
_entity_poly.entity_id
_entity_poly.type
_entity_poly.pdbx_seq_one_letter_code
_entity_poly.pdbx_strand_id
1 'polypeptide(L)'
;MYREQTDGSIKLHLDRGLPDAVAAAEPAFVERLLCEASAAGAAPPGLDEFDVACHTGGPRVLQEVAAALSASDEQFASSWAVMKAHGNLSGAASLAVLDHLNRRTHGLPLQRRWVLCLSMGPGACLEGLVLRPPRKLPPRSRLARPLAASSG
;
A
#
# COMPACT_ATOMS: atom_id res chain seq x y z
N MET A 1 18.42 3.01 9.19
CA MET A 1 19.80 3.18 8.64
C MET A 1 20.44 1.81 8.51
N TYR A 2 21.08 1.52 7.38
CA TYR A 2 21.86 0.30 7.19
C TYR A 2 23.26 0.50 7.80
N ARG A 3 23.75 -0.52 8.51
CA ARG A 3 25.11 -0.54 9.05
C ARG A 3 25.79 -1.83 8.62
N GLU A 4 26.98 -1.69 8.05
CA GLU A 4 27.87 -2.83 7.81
C GLU A 4 28.44 -3.32 9.14
N GLN A 5 28.45 -4.63 9.34
CA GLN A 5 29.02 -5.29 10.50
C GLN A 5 30.45 -5.69 10.21
N THR A 6 31.21 -6.00 11.25
CA THR A 6 32.62 -6.44 11.14
C THR A 6 32.80 -7.75 10.37
N ASP A 7 31.75 -8.53 10.20
CA ASP A 7 31.71 -9.78 9.43
C ASP A 7 31.29 -9.57 7.96
N GLY A 8 31.12 -8.31 7.51
CA GLY A 8 30.67 -7.95 6.17
C GLY A 8 29.14 -8.04 5.98
N SER A 9 28.38 -8.45 7.00
CA SER A 9 26.93 -8.45 6.91
C SER A 9 26.37 -7.02 7.03
N ILE A 10 25.19 -6.81 6.45
CA ILE A 10 24.46 -5.53 6.50
C ILE A 10 23.30 -5.69 7.49
N LYS A 11 23.28 -4.89 8.55
CA LYS A 11 22.19 -4.86 9.51
C LYS A 11 21.33 -3.60 9.33
N LEU A 12 20.02 -3.81 9.21
CA LEU A 12 19.06 -2.73 9.21
C LEU A 12 18.75 -2.33 10.67
N HIS A 13 19.03 -1.09 11.01
CA HIS A 13 18.59 -0.49 12.27
C HIS A 13 17.37 0.39 12.01
N LEU A 14 16.25 -0.01 12.60
CA LEU A 14 15.03 0.79 12.64
C LEU A 14 14.90 1.40 14.04
N ASP A 15 14.65 2.70 14.08
CA ASP A 15 14.32 3.38 15.34
C ASP A 15 12.98 2.88 15.87
N ARG A 16 12.88 2.71 17.20
CA ARG A 16 11.64 2.24 17.85
C ARG A 16 10.50 3.26 17.76
N GLY A 17 10.83 4.54 17.62
CA GLY A 17 9.89 5.63 17.41
C GLY A 17 9.44 5.82 15.95
N LEU A 18 9.99 5.05 14.99
CA LEU A 18 9.65 5.20 13.58
C LEU A 18 8.14 5.02 13.31
N PRO A 19 7.43 4.03 13.88
CA PRO A 19 5.99 3.92 13.66
C PRO A 19 5.21 5.16 14.10
N ASP A 20 5.55 5.73 15.25
CA ASP A 20 4.90 6.93 15.79
C ASP A 20 5.18 8.17 14.91
N ALA A 21 6.43 8.31 14.45
CA ALA A 21 6.81 9.41 13.56
C ALA A 21 6.11 9.33 12.20
N VAL A 22 5.97 8.13 11.65
CA VAL A 22 5.21 7.88 10.42
C VAL A 22 3.75 8.23 10.63
N ALA A 23 3.11 7.69 11.67
CA ALA A 23 1.71 7.94 11.96
C ALA A 23 1.40 9.44 12.18
N ALA A 24 2.31 10.17 12.81
CA ALA A 24 2.16 11.61 13.01
C ALA A 24 2.22 12.42 11.69
N ALA A 25 2.96 11.95 10.69
CA ALA A 25 3.11 12.64 9.41
C ALA A 25 2.03 12.25 8.38
N GLU A 26 1.44 11.05 8.50
CA GLU A 26 0.53 10.47 7.51
C GLU A 26 -0.72 11.32 7.24
N PRO A 27 -1.45 11.85 8.23
CA PRO A 27 -2.68 12.61 7.94
C PRO A 27 -2.43 13.82 7.04
N ALA A 28 -1.43 14.63 7.35
CA ALA A 28 -1.08 15.80 6.55
C ALA A 28 -0.55 15.42 5.15
N PHE A 29 0.18 14.30 5.07
CA PHE A 29 0.65 13.77 3.79
C PHE A 29 -0.51 13.31 2.92
N VAL A 30 -1.47 12.55 3.48
CA VAL A 30 -2.65 12.05 2.75
C VAL A 30 -3.55 13.21 2.32
N GLU A 31 -3.80 14.20 3.18
CA GLU A 31 -4.56 15.39 2.82
C GLU A 31 -3.96 16.11 1.61
N ARG A 32 -2.65 16.35 1.62
CA ARG A 32 -1.94 16.96 0.49
C ARG A 32 -2.07 16.13 -0.78
N LEU A 33 -1.90 14.81 -0.67
CA LEU A 33 -2.01 13.89 -1.80
C LEU A 33 -3.40 13.91 -2.43
N LEU A 34 -4.46 13.97 -1.62
CA LEU A 34 -5.85 14.07 -2.09
C LEU A 34 -6.12 15.45 -2.74
N CYS A 35 -5.57 16.53 -2.17
CA CYS A 35 -5.64 17.86 -2.78
C CYS A 35 -4.97 17.90 -4.16
N GLU A 36 -3.77 17.33 -4.28
CA GLU A 36 -3.03 17.23 -5.56
C GLU A 36 -3.80 16.40 -6.59
N ALA A 37 -4.39 15.27 -6.17
CA ALA A 37 -5.24 14.44 -7.03
C ALA A 37 -6.48 15.20 -7.52
N SER A 38 -7.10 15.99 -6.65
CA SER A 38 -8.25 16.85 -6.99
C SER A 38 -7.86 17.95 -7.97
N ALA A 39 -6.72 18.61 -7.76
CA ALA A 39 -6.18 19.63 -8.67
C ALA A 39 -5.86 19.04 -10.05
N ALA A 40 -5.46 17.76 -10.12
CA ALA A 40 -5.26 17.03 -11.35
C ALA A 40 -6.58 16.53 -12.01
N GLY A 41 -7.75 16.92 -11.49
CA GLY A 41 -9.06 16.55 -12.01
C GLY A 41 -9.52 15.13 -11.68
N ALA A 42 -8.89 14.48 -10.69
CA ALA A 42 -9.26 13.13 -10.30
C ALA A 42 -10.56 13.08 -9.46
N ALA A 43 -10.88 14.16 -8.72
CA ALA A 43 -12.03 14.29 -7.83
C ALA A 43 -12.22 13.05 -6.92
N PRO A 44 -11.24 12.74 -6.04
CA PRO A 44 -11.35 11.61 -5.13
C PRO A 44 -12.48 11.84 -4.13
N PRO A 45 -13.18 10.78 -3.69
CA PRO A 45 -14.19 10.86 -2.64
C PRO A 45 -13.56 11.06 -1.26
N GLY A 46 -14.39 11.01 -0.21
CA GLY A 46 -13.91 10.95 1.17
C GLY A 46 -13.05 9.71 1.44
N LEU A 47 -12.18 9.78 2.43
CA LEU A 47 -11.23 8.71 2.74
C LEU A 47 -11.92 7.38 3.11
N ASP A 48 -13.14 7.42 3.60
CA ASP A 48 -13.98 6.26 3.92
C ASP A 48 -14.34 5.39 2.69
N GLU A 49 -14.26 5.97 1.49
CA GLU A 49 -14.48 5.25 0.22
C GLU A 49 -13.21 4.62 -0.38
N PHE A 50 -12.10 4.68 0.34
CA PHE A 50 -10.84 4.08 -0.11
C PHE A 50 -10.59 2.70 0.50
N ASP A 51 -10.01 1.80 -0.30
CA ASP A 51 -9.19 0.72 0.24
C ASP A 51 -7.76 1.23 0.42
N VAL A 52 -7.09 0.82 1.50
CA VAL A 52 -5.74 1.29 1.81
C VAL A 52 -4.72 0.18 1.56
N ALA A 53 -3.87 0.38 0.57
CA ALA A 53 -2.72 -0.48 0.29
C ALA A 53 -1.48 0.09 1.00
N CYS A 54 -1.33 -0.24 2.28
CA CYS A 54 -0.24 0.25 3.11
C CYS A 54 0.96 -0.69 3.10
N HIS A 55 2.16 -0.12 3.08
CA HIS A 55 3.42 -0.85 3.25
C HIS A 55 3.42 -1.70 4.51
N THR A 56 3.73 -2.99 4.39
CA THR A 56 3.76 -3.95 5.50
C THR A 56 5.07 -3.85 6.30
N GLY A 57 5.36 -2.66 6.84
CA GLY A 57 6.58 -2.39 7.59
C GLY A 57 6.68 -3.13 8.93
N GLY A 58 5.53 -3.52 9.47
CA GLY A 58 5.37 -4.27 10.71
C GLY A 58 3.96 -4.08 11.27
N PRO A 59 3.51 -4.96 12.19
CA PRO A 59 2.15 -4.85 12.76
C PRO A 59 1.88 -3.50 13.40
N ARG A 60 2.85 -2.96 14.16
CA ARG A 60 2.71 -1.65 14.81
C ARG A 60 2.58 -0.52 13.78
N VAL A 61 3.32 -0.57 12.66
CA VAL A 61 3.20 0.45 11.60
C VAL A 61 1.77 0.46 11.05
N LEU A 62 1.22 -0.72 10.71
CA LEU A 62 -0.16 -0.80 10.20
C LEU A 62 -1.18 -0.29 11.20
N GLN A 63 -1.02 -0.63 12.50
CA GLN A 63 -1.91 -0.18 13.58
C GLN A 63 -1.89 1.34 13.74
N GLU A 64 -0.69 1.93 13.84
CA GLU A 64 -0.53 3.37 14.07
C GLU A 64 -1.01 4.18 12.85
N VAL A 65 -0.71 3.74 11.62
CA VAL A 65 -1.19 4.41 10.40
C VAL A 65 -2.71 4.31 10.28
N ALA A 66 -3.30 3.13 10.52
CA ALA A 66 -4.75 2.98 10.49
C ALA A 66 -5.45 3.88 11.52
N ALA A 67 -4.91 3.95 12.75
CA ALA A 67 -5.43 4.83 13.80
C ALA A 67 -5.30 6.31 13.42
N ALA A 68 -4.14 6.74 12.90
CA ALA A 68 -3.89 8.13 12.50
C ALA A 68 -4.84 8.58 11.37
N LEU A 69 -5.18 7.70 10.45
CA LEU A 69 -6.12 7.97 9.36
C LEU A 69 -7.59 7.73 9.74
N SER A 70 -7.88 7.29 10.97
CA SER A 70 -9.21 6.85 11.40
C SER A 70 -9.83 5.82 10.44
N ALA A 71 -8.98 4.97 9.85
CA ALA A 71 -9.39 3.99 8.86
C ALA A 71 -9.87 2.70 9.52
N SER A 72 -10.88 2.07 8.92
CA SER A 72 -11.45 0.81 9.41
C SER A 72 -10.57 -0.40 9.10
N ASP A 73 -10.78 -1.48 9.83
CA ASP A 73 -10.11 -2.77 9.58
C ASP A 73 -10.38 -3.30 8.17
N GLU A 74 -11.56 -3.02 7.61
CA GLU A 74 -11.91 -3.42 6.26
C GLU A 74 -11.07 -2.71 5.20
N GLN A 75 -10.80 -1.43 5.38
CA GLN A 75 -9.95 -0.65 4.48
C GLN A 75 -8.50 -1.18 4.47
N PHE A 76 -8.01 -1.66 5.61
CA PHE A 76 -6.66 -2.23 5.77
C PHE A 76 -6.59 -3.75 5.59
N ALA A 77 -7.70 -4.43 5.31
CA ALA A 77 -7.76 -5.89 5.29
C ALA A 77 -6.73 -6.56 4.36
N SER A 78 -6.44 -5.96 3.19
CA SER A 78 -5.43 -6.48 2.27
C SER A 78 -4.01 -6.29 2.79
N SER A 79 -3.71 -5.17 3.44
CA SER A 79 -2.42 -4.91 4.08
C SER A 79 -2.16 -5.91 5.21
N TRP A 80 -3.17 -6.18 6.04
CA TRP A 80 -3.09 -7.19 7.09
C TRP A 80 -2.94 -8.61 6.55
N ALA A 81 -3.65 -8.96 5.47
CA ALA A 81 -3.52 -10.28 4.85
C ALA A 81 -2.11 -10.53 4.33
N VAL A 82 -1.51 -9.56 3.63
CA VAL A 82 -0.13 -9.64 3.14
C VAL A 82 0.86 -9.66 4.30
N MET A 83 0.67 -8.81 5.32
CA MET A 83 1.52 -8.81 6.51
C MET A 83 1.52 -10.17 7.21
N LYS A 84 0.35 -10.79 7.35
CA LYS A 84 0.20 -12.12 7.97
C LYS A 84 0.87 -13.22 7.16
N ALA A 85 0.74 -13.18 5.84
CA ALA A 85 1.23 -14.24 4.94
C ALA A 85 2.74 -14.14 4.67
N HIS A 86 3.28 -12.92 4.58
CA HIS A 86 4.61 -12.67 4.03
C HIS A 86 5.49 -11.78 4.91
N GLY A 87 4.93 -11.12 5.91
CA GLY A 87 5.66 -10.14 6.73
C GLY A 87 6.03 -8.88 5.96
N ASN A 88 7.16 -8.29 6.32
CA ASN A 88 7.68 -7.10 5.65
C ASN A 88 8.45 -7.50 4.37
N LEU A 89 7.88 -7.18 3.22
CA LEU A 89 8.47 -7.43 1.91
C LEU A 89 9.32 -6.26 1.40
N SER A 90 9.70 -5.32 2.26
CA SER A 90 10.47 -4.13 1.89
C SER A 90 9.82 -3.37 0.71
N GLY A 91 10.58 -2.96 -0.31
CA GLY A 91 10.06 -2.21 -1.46
C GLY A 91 8.95 -2.90 -2.27
N ALA A 92 8.80 -4.23 -2.15
CA ALA A 92 7.74 -4.97 -2.84
C ALA A 92 6.41 -5.00 -2.07
N ALA A 93 6.38 -4.55 -0.80
CA ALA A 93 5.24 -4.69 0.09
C ALA A 93 3.96 -4.06 -0.48
N SER A 94 4.02 -2.81 -0.91
CA SER A 94 2.85 -2.09 -1.44
C SER A 94 2.31 -2.72 -2.72
N LEU A 95 3.19 -3.23 -3.59
CA LEU A 95 2.79 -3.94 -4.80
C LEU A 95 2.12 -5.27 -4.48
N ALA A 96 2.60 -6.01 -3.48
CA ALA A 96 1.98 -7.24 -3.02
C ALA A 96 0.58 -6.99 -2.43
N VAL A 97 0.41 -5.88 -1.70
CA VAL A 97 -0.90 -5.48 -1.17
C VAL A 97 -1.86 -5.09 -2.30
N LEU A 98 -1.40 -4.35 -3.30
CA LEU A 98 -2.19 -4.01 -4.49
C LEU A 98 -2.61 -5.26 -5.28
N ASP A 99 -1.72 -6.23 -5.45
CA ASP A 99 -2.05 -7.50 -6.10
C ASP A 99 -3.08 -8.29 -5.28
N HIS A 100 -2.92 -8.38 -3.96
CA HIS A 100 -3.88 -9.03 -3.08
C HIS A 100 -5.25 -8.35 -3.15
N LEU A 101 -5.29 -7.02 -3.11
CA LEU A 101 -6.51 -6.23 -3.23
C LEU A 101 -7.21 -6.51 -4.56
N ASN A 102 -6.45 -6.49 -5.67
CA ASN A 102 -6.96 -6.78 -7.00
C ASN A 102 -7.56 -8.20 -7.10
N ARG A 103 -6.92 -9.20 -6.51
CA ARG A 103 -7.42 -10.60 -6.46
C ARG A 103 -8.67 -10.73 -5.59
N ARG A 104 -8.72 -10.06 -4.45
CA ARG A 104 -9.87 -10.07 -3.54
C ARG A 104 -11.13 -9.51 -4.20
N THR A 105 -10.98 -8.49 -5.05
CA THR A 105 -12.08 -7.86 -5.76
C THR A 105 -12.51 -8.60 -7.02
N HIS A 106 -11.75 -9.60 -7.49
CA HIS A 106 -12.11 -10.44 -8.61
C HIS A 106 -13.20 -11.45 -8.23
N GLY A 107 -14.46 -11.14 -8.52
CA GLY A 107 -15.61 -12.05 -8.32
C GLY A 107 -16.78 -11.47 -7.53
N LEU A 108 -16.60 -10.36 -6.88
CA LEU A 108 -17.69 -9.55 -6.33
C LEU A 108 -18.11 -8.49 -7.35
N PRO A 109 -19.39 -8.07 -7.39
CA PRO A 109 -19.72 -6.83 -8.08
C PRO A 109 -18.79 -5.79 -7.48
N LEU A 110 -17.85 -5.32 -8.29
CA LEU A 110 -16.83 -4.36 -7.91
C LEU A 110 -17.52 -3.21 -7.17
N GLN A 111 -17.45 -3.20 -5.87
CA GLN A 111 -17.45 -1.95 -5.17
C GLN A 111 -16.20 -1.26 -5.69
N ARG A 112 -16.42 -0.34 -6.63
CA ARG A 112 -15.35 0.40 -7.30
C ARG A 112 -14.80 1.41 -6.30
N ARG A 113 -14.05 0.89 -5.33
CA ARG A 113 -13.39 1.73 -4.34
C ARG A 113 -12.13 2.35 -4.97
N TRP A 114 -11.86 3.53 -4.55
CA TRP A 114 -10.57 4.13 -4.78
C TRP A 114 -9.52 3.40 -3.95
N VAL A 115 -8.26 3.47 -4.34
CA VAL A 115 -7.17 2.89 -3.57
C VAL A 115 -6.18 3.98 -3.21
N LEU A 116 -5.94 4.12 -1.91
CA LEU A 116 -4.85 4.90 -1.37
C LEU A 116 -3.66 3.96 -1.14
N CYS A 117 -2.62 4.10 -1.93
CA CYS A 117 -1.39 3.33 -1.78
C CYS A 117 -0.39 4.15 -0.98
N LEU A 118 0.09 3.62 0.13
CA LEU A 118 1.03 4.26 1.04
C LEU A 118 2.29 3.41 1.16
N SER A 119 3.43 4.01 0.87
CA SER A 119 4.73 3.37 0.95
C SER A 119 5.67 4.14 1.85
N MET A 120 6.56 3.42 2.51
CA MET A 120 7.55 3.98 3.41
C MET A 120 8.93 3.43 3.04
N GLY A 121 9.91 4.30 3.02
CA GLY A 121 11.26 3.97 2.64
C GLY A 121 12.32 4.42 3.65
N PRO A 122 13.59 4.02 3.43
CA PRO A 122 14.72 4.48 4.25
C PRO A 122 14.79 6.00 4.28
N GLY A 123 15.13 6.55 5.44
CA GLY A 123 15.15 8.01 5.67
C GLY A 123 13.79 8.58 6.09
N ALA A 124 12.83 7.72 6.46
CA ALA A 124 11.45 8.08 6.77
C ALA A 124 10.74 8.83 5.62
N CYS A 125 11.04 8.42 4.38
CA CYS A 125 10.32 8.90 3.20
C CYS A 125 8.91 8.30 3.17
N LEU A 126 7.91 9.15 2.93
CA LEU A 126 6.53 8.74 2.63
C LEU A 126 6.26 8.98 1.14
N GLU A 127 5.74 7.95 0.50
CA GLU A 127 5.32 7.98 -0.90
C GLU A 127 3.88 7.51 -1.00
N GLY A 128 3.09 8.13 -1.86
CA GLY A 128 1.69 7.79 -1.99
C GLY A 128 1.16 7.89 -3.41
N LEU A 129 0.14 7.07 -3.69
CA LEU A 129 -0.61 7.11 -4.94
C LEU A 129 -2.10 7.07 -4.65
N VAL A 130 -2.85 7.89 -5.35
CA VAL A 130 -4.32 7.82 -5.40
C VAL A 130 -4.70 7.13 -6.71
N LEU A 131 -5.25 5.92 -6.59
CA LEU A 131 -5.63 5.12 -7.74
C LEU A 131 -7.15 5.13 -7.89
N ARG A 132 -7.60 5.51 -9.06
CA ARG A 132 -9.02 5.48 -9.43
C ARG A 132 -9.39 4.14 -10.06
N PRO A 133 -10.55 3.56 -9.73
CA PRO A 133 -11.01 2.37 -10.42
C PRO A 133 -11.17 2.63 -11.91
N PRO A 134 -10.88 1.67 -12.80
CA PRO A 134 -11.02 1.83 -14.23
C PRO A 134 -12.50 2.07 -14.61
N ARG A 135 -12.76 3.00 -15.51
CA ARG A 135 -14.11 3.31 -15.98
C ARG A 135 -14.80 2.13 -16.67
N LYS A 136 -14.04 1.28 -17.35
CA LYS A 136 -14.47 0.01 -17.95
C LYS A 136 -13.38 -1.02 -17.71
N LEU A 137 -13.74 -2.17 -17.14
CA LEU A 137 -12.83 -3.30 -17.10
C LEU A 137 -12.68 -3.83 -18.54
N PRO A 138 -11.45 -4.08 -19.01
CA PRO A 138 -11.25 -4.80 -20.25
C PRO A 138 -11.86 -6.21 -20.10
N PRO A 139 -12.45 -6.77 -21.17
CA PRO A 139 -12.97 -8.13 -21.12
C PRO A 139 -11.85 -9.09 -20.71
N ARG A 140 -12.18 -10.05 -19.84
CA ARG A 140 -11.25 -11.02 -19.23
C ARG A 140 -10.31 -11.74 -20.21
N SER A 141 -10.72 -11.85 -21.50
CA SER A 141 -9.94 -12.52 -22.55
C SER A 141 -8.60 -11.84 -22.89
N ARG A 142 -8.39 -10.58 -22.50
CA ARG A 142 -7.13 -9.87 -22.79
C ARG A 142 -6.07 -9.96 -21.71
N LEU A 143 -6.43 -10.37 -20.48
CA LEU A 143 -5.50 -10.45 -19.36
C LEU A 143 -4.92 -11.85 -19.15
N ALA A 144 -5.46 -12.87 -19.81
CA ALA A 144 -5.02 -14.25 -19.68
C ALA A 144 -4.25 -14.72 -20.93
N ARG A 145 -3.12 -14.07 -21.25
CA ARG A 145 -2.08 -14.76 -22.03
C ARG A 145 -1.07 -15.34 -21.02
N PRO A 146 -1.04 -16.67 -20.83
CA PRO A 146 0.08 -17.28 -20.15
C PRO A 146 1.34 -16.91 -20.94
N LEU A 147 2.37 -16.46 -20.26
CA LEU A 147 3.71 -16.45 -20.83
C LEU A 147 3.97 -17.86 -21.31
N ALA A 148 4.09 -18.03 -22.63
CA ALA A 148 4.46 -19.31 -23.22
C ALA A 148 5.78 -19.72 -22.57
N ALA A 149 5.78 -20.89 -21.91
CA ALA A 149 6.99 -21.51 -21.45
C ALA A 149 7.86 -21.72 -22.70
N SER A 150 8.97 -20.98 -22.78
CA SER A 150 10.00 -21.23 -23.78
C SER A 150 10.63 -22.57 -23.42
N SER A 151 10.20 -23.64 -24.08
CA SER A 151 10.92 -24.90 -24.14
C SER A 151 12.21 -24.67 -24.95
N GLY A 152 13.34 -24.65 -24.26
CA GLY A 152 14.69 -24.74 -24.78
C GLY A 152 15.44 -25.72 -23.91
#